data_e9a70730b2bcfc6554ef13924a56447a
#
_entry.id   e9a70730b2bcfc6554ef13924a56447a
#
_cell.length_a   1.000
_cell.length_b   1.000
_cell.length_c   1.000
_cell.angle_alpha   90.00
_cell.angle_beta   90.00
_cell.angle_gamma   90.00
#
_symmetry.space_group_name_H-M   'P 1'
#
loop_
_entity.id
_entity.type
_entity.pdbx_description
1 polymer ?
#
loop_
_entity_poly.entity_id
_entity_poly.type
_entity_poly.pdbx_seq_one_letter_code
_entity_poly.pdbx_strand_id
1 'polypeptide(L)'
;MRAPSTGLLPAAAVLTAAAATMAAAPAVPAFAAETAKVVTGAPSGPGGASTATCPAGTHLTGGGYRLQPDAVGPVRANGPTADATGWSAQAERGSVVAFAVCETED
;
A
#
# COMPACT_ATOMS: atom_id res chain seq x y z
N MET A 1 -32.92 -14.57 52.60
CA MET A 1 -32.51 -14.46 52.36
C MET A 1 -31.99 -13.93 51.70
N ARG A 2 -31.89 -13.76 51.58
CA ARG A 2 -31.39 -13.35 51.17
C ARG A 2 -30.92 -12.94 50.21
N ALA A 3 -31.01 -12.68 49.95
CA ALA A 3 -30.50 -12.21 49.24
C ALA A 3 -30.10 -11.96 48.43
N PRO A 4 -30.21 -11.82 48.51
CA PRO A 4 -29.86 -11.44 47.72
C PRO A 4 -29.55 -11.02 46.83
N SER A 5 -29.52 -10.89 46.89
CA SER A 5 -29.11 -10.40 46.30
C SER A 5 -28.77 -9.91 45.56
N THR A 6 -28.97 -9.97 45.70
CA THR A 6 -28.61 -9.47 45.17
C THR A 6 -28.03 -9.08 44.47
N GLY A 7 -28.12 -9.22 44.58
CA GLY A 7 -27.39 -8.93 44.11
C GLY A 7 -27.03 -8.60 43.18
N LEU A 8 -27.33 -8.69 43.12
CA LEU A 8 -26.91 -8.49 42.42
C LEU A 8 -26.56 -8.01 41.48
N LEU A 9 -26.70 -7.91 41.43
CA LEU A 9 -26.30 -7.51 40.75
C LEU A 9 -25.79 -7.02 40.05
N PRO A 10 -25.69 -6.81 40.29
CA PRO A 10 -25.28 -6.25 39.67
C PRO A 10 -24.73 -6.00 38.85
N ALA A 11 -24.75 -6.35 38.84
CA ALA A 11 -24.19 -6.03 38.20
C ALA A 11 -23.95 -5.77 37.23
N ALA A 12 -24.16 -5.89 37.07
CA ALA A 12 -23.92 -5.57 36.30
C ALA A 12 -23.64 -5.08 35.54
N ALA A 13 -23.60 -5.01 35.76
CA ALA A 13 -23.31 -4.44 35.12
C ALA A 13 -22.71 -4.15 34.50
N VAL A 14 -22.55 -4.43 34.66
CA VAL A 14 -22.01 -4.02 34.08
C VAL A 14 -21.53 -3.84 33.13
N LEU A 15 -21.64 -4.23 32.82
CA LEU A 15 -21.29 -4.05 32.12
C LEU A 15 -21.21 -3.51 31.31
N THR A 16 -21.30 -3.33 31.36
CA THR A 16 -21.36 -2.75 30.66
C THR A 16 -20.84 -2.12 30.07
N ALA A 17 -20.71 -2.15 30.31
CA ALA A 17 -20.24 -1.49 29.83
C ALA A 17 -19.54 -1.35 29.13
N ALA A 18 -19.35 -1.68 29.13
CA ALA A 18 -18.77 -1.43 28.55
C ALA A 18 -18.42 -1.32 27.52
N ALA A 19 -18.55 -1.54 27.27
CA ALA A 19 -18.34 -1.44 26.48
C ALA A 19 -18.25 -0.80 25.60
N ALA A 20 -18.36 -0.62 25.58
CA ALA A 20 -18.40 -0.03 24.87
C ALA A 20 -17.69 0.57 24.35
N THR A 21 -17.58 0.72 24.55
CA THR A 21 -17.03 1.35 24.09
C THR A 21 -16.13 1.34 23.34
N MET A 22 -16.03 0.97 23.15
CA MET A 22 -15.26 0.96 22.53
C MET A 22 -14.97 1.49 21.61
N ALA A 23 -15.28 1.66 21.63
CA ALA A 23 -15.11 2.27 20.75
C ALA A 23 -13.93 2.27 20.02
N ALA A 24 -13.46 1.51 19.94
CA ALA A 24 -12.34 1.40 19.27
C ALA A 24 -12.33 1.98 17.95
N ALA A 25 -13.35 2.24 17.54
CA ALA A 25 -13.45 2.83 16.28
C ALA A 25 -12.42 3.84 15.99
N PRO A 26 -11.94 4.51 16.97
CA PRO A 26 -11.03 5.60 16.71
C PRO A 26 -9.80 5.22 15.93
N ALA A 27 -9.44 4.02 15.98
CA ALA A 27 -8.24 3.63 15.30
C ALA A 27 -8.37 3.70 13.82
N VAL A 28 -9.55 3.58 13.33
CA VAL A 28 -9.74 3.51 11.91
C VAL A 28 -9.27 4.72 11.16
N PRO A 29 -9.48 5.90 11.66
CA PRO A 29 -9.08 7.07 10.89
C PRO A 29 -7.64 7.09 10.51
N ALA A 30 -6.82 6.46 11.29
CA ALA A 30 -5.42 6.48 10.99
C ALA A 30 -5.11 5.85 9.65
N PHE A 31 -5.89 4.87 9.26
CA PHE A 31 -5.63 4.23 7.99
C PHE A 31 -6.02 5.11 6.84
N ALA A 32 -7.02 5.91 7.04
CA ALA A 32 -7.49 6.76 5.98
C ALA A 32 -6.48 7.81 5.59
N ALA A 33 -5.47 8.02 6.41
CA ALA A 33 -4.50 9.03 6.11
C ALA A 33 -3.52 8.60 5.02
N GLU A 34 -3.43 7.31 4.78
CA GLU A 34 -2.49 6.85 3.79
C GLU A 34 -3.06 6.97 2.40
N THR A 35 -2.26 7.40 1.48
CA THR A 35 -2.66 7.58 0.11
C THR A 35 -1.61 6.97 -0.80
N ALA A 36 -2.04 6.04 -1.61
CA ALA A 36 -1.17 5.39 -2.57
C ALA A 36 -1.50 5.91 -3.97
N LYS A 37 -0.47 6.13 -4.74
CA LYS A 37 -0.61 6.57 -6.13
C LYS A 37 0.27 5.73 -7.00
N VAL A 38 -0.17 5.52 -8.23
CA VAL A 38 0.64 4.86 -9.25
C VAL A 38 1.26 5.92 -10.11
N VAL A 39 2.57 5.86 -10.21
CA VAL A 39 3.33 6.75 -11.08
C VAL A 39 3.81 5.91 -12.26
N THR A 40 3.52 6.37 -13.46
CA THR A 40 3.88 5.64 -14.67
C THR A 40 5.10 6.30 -15.28
N GLY A 41 6.08 5.49 -15.62
CA GLY A 41 7.27 6.00 -16.29
C GLY A 41 7.05 6.14 -17.77
N ALA A 42 8.02 6.70 -18.44
CA ALA A 42 7.98 6.81 -19.90
C ALA A 42 8.26 5.43 -20.50
N PRO A 43 7.69 5.16 -21.66
CA PRO A 43 8.04 3.92 -22.37
C PRO A 43 9.52 3.88 -22.66
N SER A 44 10.10 2.70 -22.54
CA SER A 44 11.50 2.54 -22.87
C SER A 44 11.72 2.56 -24.37
N GLY A 45 12.95 2.81 -24.77
CA GLY A 45 13.34 2.48 -26.14
C GLY A 45 13.44 0.98 -26.29
N PRO A 46 13.65 0.49 -27.52
CA PRO A 46 13.73 -0.95 -27.72
C PRO A 46 14.89 -1.55 -26.95
N GLY A 47 14.57 -2.53 -26.10
CA GLY A 47 15.60 -3.17 -25.28
C GLY A 47 16.11 -2.32 -24.14
N GLY A 48 15.56 -1.13 -23.95
CA GLY A 48 16.00 -0.24 -22.90
C GLY A 48 15.14 -0.37 -21.65
N ALA A 49 15.52 0.38 -20.62
CA ALA A 49 14.79 0.34 -19.36
C ALA A 49 13.79 1.49 -19.28
N SER A 50 12.68 1.21 -18.64
CA SER A 50 11.71 2.24 -18.23
C SER A 50 11.82 2.40 -16.73
N THR A 51 11.74 3.62 -16.26
CA THR A 51 11.84 3.89 -14.82
C THR A 51 10.73 4.85 -14.42
N ALA A 52 10.05 4.49 -13.32
CA ALA A 52 9.06 5.35 -12.71
C ALA A 52 9.59 5.75 -11.34
N THR A 53 9.60 7.04 -11.04
CA THR A 53 10.20 7.55 -9.81
C THR A 53 9.13 8.18 -8.94
N CYS A 54 9.15 7.84 -7.66
CA CYS A 54 8.22 8.43 -6.70
C CYS A 54 8.61 9.87 -6.44
N PRO A 55 7.62 10.77 -6.41
CA PRO A 55 7.91 12.18 -6.14
C PRO A 55 8.30 12.41 -4.69
N ALA A 56 8.91 13.56 -4.44
CA ALA A 56 9.27 13.95 -3.09
C ALA A 56 8.04 13.92 -2.20
N GLY A 57 8.22 13.52 -0.97
CA GLY A 57 7.11 13.42 -0.02
C GLY A 57 6.40 12.09 -0.06
N THR A 58 6.87 11.18 -0.91
CA THR A 58 6.30 9.83 -0.96
C THR A 58 7.44 8.82 -0.88
N HIS A 59 7.07 7.58 -0.62
CA HIS A 59 8.03 6.50 -0.63
C HIS A 59 7.49 5.35 -1.44
N LEU A 60 8.40 4.58 -1.99
CA LEU A 60 8.08 3.46 -2.85
C LEU A 60 7.58 2.28 -2.01
N THR A 61 6.45 1.71 -2.41
CA THR A 61 5.93 0.51 -1.75
C THR A 61 5.83 -0.68 -2.69
N GLY A 62 6.00 -0.46 -3.98
CA GLY A 62 5.95 -1.54 -4.93
C GLY A 62 5.97 -1.00 -6.34
N GLY A 63 5.80 -1.88 -7.30
CA GLY A 63 5.80 -1.47 -8.68
C GLY A 63 5.58 -2.64 -9.61
N GLY A 64 5.70 -2.38 -10.88
CA GLY A 64 5.52 -3.38 -11.89
C GLY A 64 5.80 -2.81 -13.26
N TYR A 65 5.32 -3.52 -14.25
CA TYR A 65 5.56 -3.11 -15.62
C TYR A 65 4.42 -3.55 -16.52
N ARG A 66 4.38 -2.94 -17.68
CA ARG A 66 3.46 -3.33 -18.74
C ARG A 66 4.27 -3.43 -20.02
N LEU A 67 4.16 -4.58 -20.68
CA LEU A 67 4.85 -4.77 -21.95
C LEU A 67 4.08 -4.05 -23.05
N GLN A 68 4.84 -3.39 -23.93
CA GLN A 68 4.26 -2.81 -25.11
C GLN A 68 4.09 -3.88 -26.16
N PRO A 69 3.25 -3.63 -27.19
CA PRO A 69 2.98 -4.67 -28.19
C PRO A 69 4.19 -5.20 -28.91
N ASP A 70 5.26 -4.41 -28.99
CA ASP A 70 6.47 -4.85 -29.69
C ASP A 70 7.44 -5.58 -28.77
N ALA A 71 7.10 -5.82 -27.52
CA ALA A 71 8.00 -6.49 -26.61
C ALA A 71 8.07 -7.97 -26.93
N VAL A 72 9.29 -8.50 -26.96
CA VAL A 72 9.54 -9.89 -27.27
C VAL A 72 10.65 -10.38 -26.35
N GLY A 73 10.53 -11.64 -25.94
CA GLY A 73 11.54 -12.24 -25.09
C GLY A 73 11.24 -12.00 -23.62
N PRO A 74 12.11 -12.48 -22.75
CA PRO A 74 11.88 -12.39 -21.32
C PRO A 74 12.07 -10.97 -20.81
N VAL A 75 11.46 -10.70 -19.66
CA VAL A 75 11.72 -9.48 -18.92
C VAL A 75 13.07 -9.63 -18.23
N ARG A 76 13.97 -8.71 -18.50
CA ARG A 76 15.31 -8.80 -17.99
C ARG A 76 15.48 -8.13 -16.64
N ALA A 77 14.65 -7.13 -16.36
CA ALA A 77 14.72 -6.41 -15.10
C ALA A 77 13.32 -6.02 -14.70
N ASN A 78 13.04 -6.11 -13.40
CA ASN A 78 11.76 -5.74 -12.84
C ASN A 78 11.96 -5.62 -11.34
N GLY A 79 12.20 -4.42 -10.87
CA GLY A 79 12.47 -4.23 -9.45
C GLY A 79 12.69 -2.78 -9.10
N PRO A 80 12.91 -2.51 -7.82
CA PRO A 80 13.17 -1.14 -7.39
C PRO A 80 14.51 -0.65 -7.91
N THR A 81 14.61 0.66 -8.07
CA THR A 81 15.89 1.26 -8.41
C THR A 81 16.84 1.12 -7.25
N ALA A 82 18.14 1.31 -7.54
CA ALA A 82 19.17 1.10 -6.52
C ALA A 82 18.97 1.98 -5.29
N ASP A 83 18.44 3.18 -5.47
CA ASP A 83 18.21 4.08 -4.35
C ASP A 83 16.80 3.91 -3.76
N ALA A 84 16.05 2.94 -4.25
CA ALA A 84 14.73 2.61 -3.73
C ALA A 84 13.73 3.76 -3.86
N THR A 85 13.93 4.65 -4.81
CA THR A 85 13.00 5.75 -5.02
C THR A 85 12.07 5.51 -6.20
N GLY A 86 12.27 4.43 -6.93
CA GLY A 86 11.44 4.16 -8.08
C GLY A 86 11.49 2.70 -8.47
N TRP A 87 10.87 2.40 -9.60
CA TRP A 87 10.76 1.05 -10.12
C TRP A 87 11.26 1.04 -11.55
N SER A 88 12.02 0.03 -11.90
CA SER A 88 12.60 -0.08 -13.23
C SER A 88 12.26 -1.42 -13.85
N ALA A 89 12.02 -1.42 -15.14
CA ALA A 89 11.71 -2.63 -15.87
C ALA A 89 12.38 -2.57 -17.24
N GLN A 90 12.72 -3.75 -17.75
CA GLN A 90 13.40 -3.85 -19.03
C GLN A 90 13.01 -5.16 -19.68
N ALA A 91 12.63 -5.12 -20.96
CA ALA A 91 12.37 -6.31 -21.75
C ALA A 91 13.58 -6.59 -22.59
N GLU A 92 13.74 -7.84 -23.02
CA GLU A 92 14.87 -8.19 -23.85
C GLU A 92 14.83 -7.43 -25.17
N ARG A 93 13.67 -7.35 -25.78
CA ARG A 93 13.49 -6.61 -27.01
C ARG A 93 12.14 -5.90 -26.95
N GLY A 94 12.10 -4.73 -27.61
CA GLY A 94 10.89 -3.94 -27.62
C GLY A 94 10.79 -3.07 -26.39
N SER A 95 9.65 -2.46 -26.20
CA SER A 95 9.45 -1.44 -25.21
C SER A 95 8.63 -1.93 -24.03
N VAL A 96 8.86 -1.31 -22.89
CA VAL A 96 8.16 -1.63 -21.67
C VAL A 96 7.88 -0.33 -20.93
N VAL A 97 6.83 -0.32 -20.13
CA VAL A 97 6.50 0.83 -19.30
C VAL A 97 6.54 0.36 -17.84
N ALA A 98 7.38 1.00 -17.03
CA ALA A 98 7.42 0.70 -15.61
C ALA A 98 6.42 1.57 -14.87
N PHE A 99 5.94 1.07 -13.73
CA PHE A 99 5.16 1.90 -12.84
C PHE A 99 5.59 1.66 -11.41
N ALA A 100 5.43 2.68 -10.60
CA ALA A 100 5.79 2.64 -9.19
C ALA A 100 4.55 2.94 -8.38
N VAL A 101 4.42 2.26 -7.25
CA VAL A 101 3.37 2.56 -6.29
C VAL A 101 4.02 3.36 -5.18
N CYS A 102 3.52 4.57 -4.98
CA CYS A 102 4.13 5.52 -4.06
C CYS A 102 3.10 5.94 -3.03
N GLU A 103 3.49 5.94 -1.77
CA GLU A 103 2.59 6.34 -0.69
C GLU A 103 3.10 7.58 -0.02
N THR A 104 2.17 8.42 0.43
CA THR A 104 2.56 9.63 1.13
C THR A 104 3.25 9.28 2.44
N GLU A 105 4.20 10.13 2.81
CA GLU A 105 4.90 9.98 4.08
C GLU A 105 4.27 10.90 5.10
N ASP A 106 4.22 10.44 6.34
CA ASP A 106 3.67 11.26 7.42
C ASP A 106 4.75 12.05 8.12
#